data_008f6bd08e0dae78318a954909261dd0
#
_entry.id   008f6bd08e0dae78318a954909261dd0
#
_cell.length_a   1.000
_cell.length_b   1.000
_cell.length_c   1.000
_cell.angle_alpha   90.00
_cell.angle_beta   90.00
_cell.angle_gamma   90.00
#
_symmetry.space_group_name_H-M   'P 1'
#
loop_
_entity.id
_entity.type
_entity.pdbx_description
1 polymer ?
#
loop_
_entity_poly.entity_id
_entity_poly.type
_entity_poly.pdbx_seq_one_letter_code
_entity_poly.pdbx_strand_id
1 'polypeptide(L)'
;MAGLGLALAGCGVQAQQPLPGGAATAGQDGLGARARARGIGFGTAVQGALLASDPAYAAAVMLEAQLLVPEFEAKWDALQPREGEFDFAPLDMVIDFARARRKQLRGHALVWHQAMPPWLPEALAEGPARARRVLEAHLDKVLGTTRGVISDWDVVNEPLANPSGSRFAALTPARGIFRETPWLRALGPDYIELALRLARQRDATLRLTINDYGLEADTPWAEQKRQAMLSLVRRLQAARCPLDAVGLQAHLQMDEPFRPEPLAKFIGTLRSLGLAVLITELDVREGRSLPAGLAARDVLVAGYVEAVVGTALAAGCRTVLCWGLSDRHSWLLRDPDVARRDDQQHRGHPLDMAFRRKPMWQALARAFAGR
;
A
#
# COMPACT_ATOMS: atom_id res chain seq x y z
N MET A 1 24.95 -13.75 82.77
CA MET A 1 23.78 -13.19 82.09
C MET A 1 24.22 -12.82 80.74
N ALA A 2 23.75 -13.58 79.69
CA ALA A 2 24.16 -13.46 78.29
C ALA A 2 23.17 -12.56 77.57
N GLY A 3 23.66 -11.52 76.91
CA GLY A 3 22.88 -10.66 76.04
C GLY A 3 23.04 -11.08 74.58
N LEU A 4 21.95 -11.56 73.96
CA LEU A 4 21.89 -11.84 72.55
C LEU A 4 21.74 -10.50 71.71
N GLY A 5 22.68 -10.24 70.84
CA GLY A 5 22.55 -9.18 69.86
C GLY A 5 21.95 -9.75 68.57
N LEU A 6 20.79 -9.24 68.15
CA LEU A 6 20.20 -9.49 66.79
C LEU A 6 20.92 -8.64 65.74
N ALA A 7 21.50 -9.31 64.76
CA ALA A 7 21.99 -8.65 63.54
C ALA A 7 20.85 -8.57 62.53
N LEU A 8 20.44 -7.34 62.08
CA LEU A 8 19.55 -7.05 60.97
C LEU A 8 20.36 -7.09 59.69
N ALA A 9 20.06 -8.06 58.84
CA ALA A 9 20.56 -8.12 57.47
C ALA A 9 19.79 -7.11 56.59
N GLY A 10 20.46 -6.07 56.14
CA GLY A 10 19.93 -5.12 55.17
C GLY A 10 19.94 -5.72 53.77
N CYS A 11 18.78 -5.92 53.17
CA CYS A 11 18.63 -6.20 51.72
C CYS A 11 18.99 -4.93 50.92
N GLY A 12 20.16 -4.94 50.31
CA GLY A 12 20.56 -3.93 49.35
C GLY A 12 19.76 -4.10 48.06
N VAL A 13 18.88 -3.16 47.78
CA VAL A 13 18.25 -3.01 46.47
C VAL A 13 19.31 -2.47 45.49
N GLN A 14 19.81 -3.33 44.59
CA GLN A 14 20.67 -2.89 43.50
C GLN A 14 19.82 -2.05 42.54
N ALA A 15 20.12 -0.76 42.49
CA ALA A 15 19.60 0.13 41.45
C ALA A 15 20.10 -0.34 40.08
N GLN A 16 19.17 -0.75 39.21
CA GLN A 16 19.46 -1.02 37.79
C GLN A 16 19.98 0.27 37.15
N GLN A 17 21.17 0.22 36.59
CA GLN A 17 21.72 1.29 35.79
C GLN A 17 20.81 1.50 34.55
N PRO A 18 20.44 2.75 34.21
CA PRO A 18 19.73 3.02 33.00
C PRO A 18 20.64 2.70 31.79
N LEU A 19 20.12 1.95 30.83
CA LEU A 19 20.75 1.73 29.54
C LEU A 19 21.10 3.09 28.91
N PRO A 20 22.21 3.25 28.20
CA PRO A 20 22.56 4.50 27.57
C PRO A 20 21.56 4.81 26.46
N GLY A 21 20.57 5.59 26.78
CA GLY A 21 19.61 6.17 25.84
C GLY A 21 20.30 7.31 25.09
N GLY A 22 20.91 7.01 23.97
CA GLY A 22 21.13 8.03 22.95
C GLY A 22 19.75 8.49 22.50
N ALA A 23 19.31 9.66 22.97
CA ALA A 23 18.13 10.34 22.46
C ALA A 23 18.41 10.74 21.01
N ALA A 24 18.19 9.81 20.05
CA ALA A 24 17.96 10.17 18.67
C ALA A 24 16.72 11.04 18.66
N THR A 25 16.83 12.28 18.20
CA THR A 25 15.71 13.19 18.00
C THR A 25 14.67 12.45 17.14
N ALA A 26 13.59 12.02 17.77
CA ALA A 26 12.57 11.19 17.15
C ALA A 26 12.07 11.91 15.89
N GLY A 27 12.27 11.30 14.71
CA GLY A 27 11.76 11.77 13.44
C GLY A 27 12.77 12.25 12.40
N GLN A 28 13.99 12.65 12.75
CA GLN A 28 14.94 13.18 11.77
C GLN A 28 15.69 12.12 10.94
N ASP A 29 15.76 10.89 11.41
CA ASP A 29 16.52 9.80 10.76
C ASP A 29 15.66 8.73 10.06
N GLY A 30 14.34 8.84 10.08
CA GLY A 30 13.42 7.89 9.40
C GLY A 30 13.35 8.11 7.88
N LEU A 31 12.92 7.08 7.14
CA LEU A 31 12.74 7.12 5.67
C LEU A 31 11.84 8.29 5.25
N GLY A 32 10.74 8.52 5.98
CA GLY A 32 9.84 9.63 5.69
C GLY A 32 10.49 11.01 5.79
N ALA A 33 11.38 11.23 6.76
CA ALA A 33 12.11 12.49 6.87
C ALA A 33 13.11 12.65 5.71
N ARG A 34 13.83 11.58 5.35
CA ARG A 34 14.78 11.56 4.23
C ARG A 34 14.10 11.80 2.88
N ALA A 35 12.96 11.17 2.65
CA ALA A 35 12.14 11.36 1.46
C ALA A 35 11.65 12.81 1.35
N ARG A 36 11.08 13.35 2.44
CA ARG A 36 10.57 14.73 2.48
C ARG A 36 11.63 15.77 2.15
N ALA A 37 12.84 15.58 2.64
CA ALA A 37 13.97 16.47 2.34
C ALA A 37 14.28 16.55 0.83
N ARG A 38 13.72 15.64 0.02
CA ARG A 38 13.85 15.56 -1.44
C ARG A 38 12.54 15.80 -2.18
N GLY A 39 11.50 16.27 -1.49
CA GLY A 39 10.17 16.46 -2.09
C GLY A 39 9.46 15.16 -2.46
N ILE A 40 9.80 14.05 -1.80
CA ILE A 40 9.20 12.73 -2.00
C ILE A 40 8.31 12.41 -0.79
N GLY A 41 7.08 11.96 -1.05
CA GLY A 41 6.23 11.37 -0.02
C GLY A 41 6.64 9.92 0.23
N PHE A 42 6.87 9.56 1.49
CA PHE A 42 7.09 8.17 1.89
C PHE A 42 6.10 7.75 2.97
N GLY A 43 5.58 6.53 2.84
CA GLY A 43 4.61 6.00 3.79
C GLY A 43 4.48 4.49 3.76
N THR A 44 3.47 4.01 4.47
CA THR A 44 3.20 2.57 4.59
C THR A 44 1.74 2.27 4.82
N ALA A 45 1.30 1.08 4.41
CA ALA A 45 0.05 0.51 4.88
C ALA A 45 0.13 0.22 6.38
N VAL A 46 -0.98 0.41 7.09
CA VAL A 46 -1.10 0.23 8.54
C VAL A 46 -2.41 -0.45 8.92
N GLN A 47 -2.40 -1.13 10.06
CA GLN A 47 -3.59 -1.73 10.66
C GLN A 47 -3.90 -1.01 11.97
N GLY A 48 -5.12 -0.48 12.11
CA GLY A 48 -5.56 0.29 13.27
C GLY A 48 -5.42 -0.49 14.59
N ALA A 49 -5.81 -1.77 14.59
CA ALA A 49 -5.69 -2.64 15.73
C ALA A 49 -4.22 -2.83 16.19
N LEU A 50 -3.28 -2.94 15.25
CA LEU A 50 -1.86 -3.06 15.58
C LEU A 50 -1.27 -1.75 16.08
N LEU A 51 -1.70 -0.61 15.54
CA LEU A 51 -1.28 0.71 16.04
C LEU A 51 -1.69 0.92 17.51
N ALA A 52 -2.80 0.32 17.94
CA ALA A 52 -3.27 0.39 19.31
C ALA A 52 -2.64 -0.66 20.22
N SER A 53 -2.36 -1.87 19.73
CA SER A 53 -1.96 -3.03 20.57
C SER A 53 -0.48 -3.37 20.56
N ASP A 54 0.31 -2.92 19.58
CA ASP A 54 1.76 -3.15 19.48
C ASP A 54 2.54 -1.81 19.52
N PRO A 55 3.03 -1.41 20.71
CA PRO A 55 3.78 -0.16 20.85
C PRO A 55 5.06 -0.09 20.01
N ALA A 56 5.71 -1.23 19.74
CA ALA A 56 6.91 -1.27 18.91
C ALA A 56 6.56 -1.02 17.43
N TYR A 57 5.45 -1.58 16.94
CA TYR A 57 4.91 -1.29 15.61
C TYR A 57 4.53 0.19 15.49
N ALA A 58 3.77 0.72 16.44
CA ALA A 58 3.36 2.12 16.44
C ALA A 58 4.58 3.08 16.44
N ALA A 59 5.62 2.76 17.21
CA ALA A 59 6.86 3.53 17.25
C ALA A 59 7.62 3.47 15.91
N ALA A 60 7.69 2.30 15.27
CA ALA A 60 8.30 2.15 13.94
C ALA A 60 7.54 2.95 12.87
N VAL A 61 6.22 2.87 12.83
CA VAL A 61 5.37 3.66 11.91
C VAL A 61 5.55 5.16 12.16
N MET A 62 5.57 5.58 13.43
CA MET A 62 5.77 6.99 13.80
C MET A 62 7.11 7.52 13.30
N LEU A 63 8.18 6.74 13.42
CA LEU A 63 9.55 7.12 13.02
C LEU A 63 9.70 7.15 11.50
N GLU A 64 9.25 6.10 10.82
CA GLU A 64 9.64 5.83 9.44
C GLU A 64 8.67 6.43 8.41
N ALA A 65 7.37 6.55 8.71
CA ALA A 65 6.36 6.93 7.73
C ALA A 65 5.75 8.32 7.99
N GLN A 66 5.35 9.01 6.92
CA GLN A 66 4.63 10.28 6.97
C GLN A 66 3.23 10.20 6.36
N LEU A 67 3.07 9.30 5.41
CA LEU A 67 1.81 9.01 4.75
C LEU A 67 1.39 7.59 5.17
N LEU A 68 0.14 7.43 5.60
CA LEU A 68 -0.42 6.16 6.03
C LEU A 68 -1.57 5.75 5.11
N VAL A 69 -1.69 4.45 4.87
CA VAL A 69 -2.80 3.85 4.13
C VAL A 69 -3.44 2.81 5.06
N PRO A 70 -4.74 2.87 5.37
CA PRO A 70 -5.43 1.79 6.07
C PRO A 70 -5.34 0.50 5.23
N GLU A 71 -4.78 -0.57 5.80
CA GLU A 71 -4.59 -1.84 5.06
C GLU A 71 -5.94 -2.53 4.79
N PHE A 72 -6.87 -2.42 5.74
CA PHE A 72 -8.19 -3.07 5.68
C PHE A 72 -9.34 -2.08 5.90
N GLU A 73 -9.19 -1.14 6.81
CA GLU A 73 -10.25 -0.39 7.47
C GLU A 73 -10.99 0.57 6.54
N ALA A 74 -10.42 0.88 5.37
CA ALA A 74 -11.07 1.70 4.34
C ALA A 74 -11.64 0.90 3.17
N LYS A 75 -11.63 -0.43 3.25
CA LYS A 75 -12.22 -1.32 2.24
C LYS A 75 -13.73 -1.46 2.44
N TRP A 76 -14.43 -1.86 1.38
CA TRP A 76 -15.89 -1.87 1.38
C TRP A 76 -16.49 -2.79 2.45
N ASP A 77 -15.95 -4.01 2.59
CA ASP A 77 -16.43 -4.99 3.58
C ASP A 77 -16.25 -4.52 5.03
N ALA A 78 -15.19 -3.76 5.30
CA ALA A 78 -14.96 -3.15 6.61
C ALA A 78 -15.89 -1.96 6.87
N LEU A 79 -16.05 -1.07 5.87
CA LEU A 79 -16.84 0.15 6.02
C LEU A 79 -18.35 -0.07 5.96
N GLN A 80 -18.81 -1.08 5.21
CA GLN A 80 -20.24 -1.35 5.00
C GLN A 80 -20.51 -2.86 5.01
N PRO A 81 -20.36 -3.53 6.16
CA PRO A 81 -20.51 -5.00 6.27
C PRO A 81 -21.92 -5.48 5.91
N ARG A 82 -22.94 -4.65 6.12
CA ARG A 82 -24.32 -4.87 5.69
C ARG A 82 -24.83 -3.71 4.88
N GLU A 83 -25.78 -3.94 4.01
CA GLU A 83 -26.35 -2.89 3.19
C GLU A 83 -26.99 -1.80 4.05
N GLY A 84 -26.61 -0.54 3.80
CA GLY A 84 -27.10 0.62 4.54
C GLY A 84 -26.48 0.82 5.93
N GLU A 85 -25.74 -0.18 6.45
CA GLU A 85 -25.06 -0.08 7.75
C GLU A 85 -23.58 0.18 7.57
N PHE A 86 -23.11 1.31 8.09
CA PHE A 86 -21.71 1.72 8.02
C PHE A 86 -21.03 1.62 9.38
N ASP A 87 -19.81 1.08 9.38
CA ASP A 87 -18.93 1.06 10.54
C ASP A 87 -17.60 1.77 10.21
N PHE A 88 -17.42 2.94 10.78
CA PHE A 88 -16.18 3.72 10.64
C PHE A 88 -15.23 3.53 11.83
N ALA A 89 -15.65 2.86 12.90
CA ALA A 89 -14.84 2.74 14.11
C ALA A 89 -13.44 2.16 13.88
N PRO A 90 -13.23 1.13 13.03
CA PRO A 90 -11.88 0.66 12.70
C PRO A 90 -11.06 1.72 11.93
N LEU A 91 -11.67 2.46 11.00
CA LEU A 91 -11.00 3.52 10.25
C LEU A 91 -10.66 4.71 11.15
N ASP A 92 -11.54 5.06 12.08
CA ASP A 92 -11.34 6.15 13.03
C ASP A 92 -10.10 5.91 13.90
N MET A 93 -9.77 4.67 14.26
CA MET A 93 -8.53 4.35 14.97
C MET A 93 -7.27 4.79 14.17
N VAL A 94 -7.28 4.57 12.86
CA VAL A 94 -6.18 4.99 11.98
C VAL A 94 -6.17 6.51 11.81
N ILE A 95 -7.34 7.12 11.66
CA ILE A 95 -7.51 8.58 11.53
C ILE A 95 -7.01 9.29 12.80
N ASP A 96 -7.39 8.81 13.97
CA ASP A 96 -6.97 9.41 15.25
C ASP A 96 -5.48 9.25 15.48
N PHE A 97 -4.91 8.09 15.15
CA PHE A 97 -3.46 7.91 15.18
C PHE A 97 -2.75 8.90 14.25
N ALA A 98 -3.22 9.04 13.01
CA ALA A 98 -2.64 9.94 12.03
C ALA A 98 -2.74 11.41 12.47
N ARG A 99 -3.92 11.82 12.93
CA ARG A 99 -4.19 13.19 13.41
C ARG A 99 -3.30 13.55 14.60
N ALA A 100 -3.25 12.69 15.62
CA ALA A 100 -2.44 12.91 16.82
C ALA A 100 -0.94 13.05 16.52
N ARG A 101 -0.47 12.49 15.39
CA ARG A 101 0.94 12.44 14.98
C ARG A 101 1.24 13.24 13.72
N ARG A 102 0.26 14.04 13.24
CA ARG A 102 0.37 14.88 12.04
C ARG A 102 0.85 14.09 10.81
N LYS A 103 0.32 12.87 10.63
CA LYS A 103 0.53 12.04 9.44
C LYS A 103 -0.56 12.34 8.42
N GLN A 104 -0.23 12.19 7.15
CA GLN A 104 -1.19 12.26 6.07
C GLN A 104 -1.86 10.88 5.88
N LEU A 105 -3.07 10.88 5.32
CA LEU A 105 -3.81 9.67 5.02
C LEU A 105 -4.15 9.58 3.53
N ARG A 106 -4.04 8.37 3.01
CA ARG A 106 -4.50 7.96 1.70
C ARG A 106 -5.51 6.82 1.84
N GLY A 107 -6.63 6.88 1.14
CA GLY A 107 -7.67 5.87 1.18
C GLY A 107 -7.46 4.77 0.14
N HIS A 108 -7.78 3.53 0.53
CA HIS A 108 -7.68 2.34 -0.31
C HIS A 108 -8.75 1.30 0.11
N ALA A 109 -9.71 0.96 -0.74
CA ALA A 109 -10.04 1.50 -2.03
C ALA A 109 -11.57 1.69 -2.12
N LEU A 110 -12.05 2.66 -2.92
CA LEU A 110 -13.50 2.90 -3.05
C LEU A 110 -14.19 1.82 -3.89
N VAL A 111 -13.59 1.37 -4.98
CA VAL A 111 -14.12 0.31 -5.85
C VAL A 111 -13.06 -0.74 -6.10
N TRP A 112 -13.31 -1.95 -5.64
CA TRP A 112 -12.46 -3.11 -5.87
C TRP A 112 -13.33 -4.37 -6.00
N HIS A 113 -12.81 -5.42 -6.63
CA HIS A 113 -13.51 -6.68 -6.83
C HIS A 113 -13.26 -7.70 -5.70
N GLN A 114 -12.30 -7.41 -4.84
CA GLN A 114 -12.07 -8.12 -3.58
C GLN A 114 -12.58 -7.28 -2.42
N ALA A 115 -12.52 -7.80 -1.19
CA ALA A 115 -13.03 -7.13 0.00
C ALA A 115 -14.49 -6.62 -0.19
N MET A 116 -15.31 -7.41 -0.88
CA MET A 116 -16.73 -7.14 -1.08
C MET A 116 -17.53 -7.88 0.00
N PRO A 117 -18.39 -7.17 0.76
CA PRO A 117 -19.29 -7.85 1.70
C PRO A 117 -20.24 -8.77 0.92
N PRO A 118 -20.75 -9.86 1.53
CA PRO A 118 -21.55 -10.87 0.82
C PRO A 118 -22.78 -10.32 0.07
N TRP A 119 -23.42 -9.29 0.61
CA TRP A 119 -24.61 -8.67 0.00
C TRP A 119 -24.30 -7.91 -1.31
N LEU A 120 -23.07 -7.40 -1.48
CA LEU A 120 -22.75 -6.49 -2.56
C LEU A 120 -22.77 -7.16 -3.96
N PRO A 121 -22.17 -8.33 -4.19
CA PRO A 121 -22.31 -9.02 -5.48
C PRO A 121 -23.76 -9.32 -5.87
N GLU A 122 -24.61 -9.66 -4.90
CA GLU A 122 -26.03 -9.91 -5.10
C GLU A 122 -26.76 -8.64 -5.56
N ALA A 123 -26.55 -7.52 -4.85
CA ALA A 123 -27.12 -6.22 -5.23
C ALA A 123 -26.67 -5.75 -6.61
N LEU A 124 -25.42 -6.02 -6.98
CA LEU A 124 -24.91 -5.70 -8.33
C LEU A 124 -25.56 -6.56 -9.42
N ALA A 125 -25.92 -7.81 -9.12
CA ALA A 125 -26.57 -8.72 -10.05
C ALA A 125 -28.03 -8.35 -10.36
N GLU A 126 -28.68 -7.52 -9.54
CA GLU A 126 -30.03 -7.00 -9.79
C GLU A 126 -30.10 -6.04 -11.02
N GLY A 127 -28.95 -5.59 -11.52
CA GLY A 127 -28.85 -4.80 -12.73
C GLY A 127 -28.28 -3.39 -12.56
N PRO A 128 -28.05 -2.68 -13.68
CA PRO A 128 -27.24 -1.48 -13.70
C PRO A 128 -27.80 -0.31 -12.87
N ALA A 129 -29.13 -0.17 -12.81
CA ALA A 129 -29.75 0.89 -12.02
C ALA A 129 -29.53 0.68 -10.53
N ARG A 130 -29.57 -0.57 -10.06
CA ARG A 130 -29.30 -0.92 -8.67
C ARG A 130 -27.82 -0.75 -8.33
N ALA A 131 -26.94 -1.29 -9.18
CA ALA A 131 -25.51 -1.17 -9.02
C ALA A 131 -25.06 0.30 -8.93
N ARG A 132 -25.63 1.18 -9.75
CA ARG A 132 -25.37 2.62 -9.71
C ARG A 132 -25.79 3.23 -8.38
N ARG A 133 -27.00 2.97 -7.89
CA ARG A 133 -27.48 3.51 -6.60
C ARG A 133 -26.60 3.06 -5.43
N VAL A 134 -26.20 1.78 -5.42
CA VAL A 134 -25.31 1.23 -4.38
C VAL A 134 -23.96 1.94 -4.39
N LEU A 135 -23.36 2.12 -5.56
CA LEU A 135 -22.08 2.84 -5.72
C LEU A 135 -22.20 4.29 -5.26
N GLU A 136 -23.25 5.01 -5.69
CA GLU A 136 -23.51 6.39 -5.31
C GLU A 136 -23.65 6.53 -3.79
N ALA A 137 -24.45 5.69 -3.14
CA ALA A 137 -24.68 5.74 -1.70
C ALA A 137 -23.41 5.47 -0.89
N HIS A 138 -22.60 4.49 -1.32
CA HIS A 138 -21.34 4.19 -0.66
C HIS A 138 -20.34 5.34 -0.76
N LEU A 139 -20.11 5.86 -1.98
CA LEU A 139 -19.18 6.96 -2.19
C LEU A 139 -19.63 8.23 -1.45
N ASP A 140 -20.93 8.50 -1.44
CA ASP A 140 -21.50 9.63 -0.69
C ASP A 140 -21.15 9.57 0.79
N LYS A 141 -21.38 8.38 1.39
CA LYS A 141 -21.14 8.19 2.82
C LYS A 141 -19.66 8.22 3.15
N VAL A 142 -18.84 7.46 2.43
CA VAL A 142 -17.41 7.33 2.70
C VAL A 142 -16.70 8.67 2.49
N LEU A 143 -16.87 9.29 1.34
CA LEU A 143 -16.20 10.56 1.02
C LEU A 143 -16.74 11.72 1.86
N GLY A 144 -18.04 11.69 2.23
CA GLY A 144 -18.60 12.67 3.15
C GLY A 144 -17.99 12.58 4.55
N THR A 145 -17.80 11.36 5.06
CA THR A 145 -17.23 11.12 6.40
C THR A 145 -15.73 11.43 6.45
N THR A 146 -14.98 11.12 5.38
CA THR A 146 -13.52 11.28 5.33
C THR A 146 -13.04 12.62 4.76
N ARG A 147 -13.98 13.53 4.44
CA ARG A 147 -13.67 14.85 3.88
C ARG A 147 -12.73 15.65 4.78
N GLY A 148 -11.68 16.22 4.18
CA GLY A 148 -10.69 17.00 4.91
C GLY A 148 -9.70 16.18 5.73
N VAL A 149 -9.86 14.84 5.75
CA VAL A 149 -8.97 13.90 6.45
C VAL A 149 -8.17 13.06 5.47
N ILE A 150 -8.85 12.50 4.48
CA ILE A 150 -8.22 11.73 3.40
C ILE A 150 -8.32 12.55 2.12
N SER A 151 -7.19 12.90 1.53
CA SER A 151 -7.11 13.77 0.35
C SER A 151 -6.70 13.05 -0.93
N ASP A 152 -6.45 11.75 -0.88
CA ASP A 152 -5.97 10.91 -1.98
C ASP A 152 -6.63 9.53 -1.87
N TRP A 153 -7.27 9.07 -2.94
CA TRP A 153 -7.97 7.80 -2.96
C TRP A 153 -7.62 6.95 -4.17
N ASP A 154 -7.44 5.66 -3.94
CA ASP A 154 -7.62 4.65 -4.97
C ASP A 154 -9.12 4.52 -5.26
N VAL A 155 -9.57 5.26 -6.28
CA VAL A 155 -10.99 5.26 -6.64
C VAL A 155 -11.38 3.92 -7.25
N VAL A 156 -10.54 3.39 -8.14
CA VAL A 156 -10.71 2.05 -8.70
C VAL A 156 -9.40 1.29 -8.56
N ASN A 157 -9.47 0.15 -7.91
CA ASN A 157 -8.35 -0.76 -7.73
C ASN A 157 -8.47 -1.97 -8.67
N GLU A 158 -7.37 -2.30 -9.36
CA GLU A 158 -7.18 -3.49 -10.20
C GLU A 158 -8.23 -3.71 -11.31
N PRO A 159 -8.54 -2.69 -12.11
CA PRO A 159 -9.54 -2.84 -13.17
C PRO A 159 -9.05 -3.65 -14.38
N LEU A 160 -7.74 -3.85 -14.54
CA LEU A 160 -7.17 -4.47 -15.73
C LEU A 160 -7.10 -5.99 -15.59
N ALA A 161 -7.36 -6.67 -16.72
CA ALA A 161 -7.14 -8.10 -16.83
C ALA A 161 -5.66 -8.46 -16.70
N ASN A 162 -5.39 -9.67 -16.20
CA ASN A 162 -4.06 -10.24 -16.26
C ASN A 162 -3.82 -10.86 -17.63
N PRO A 163 -2.83 -10.39 -18.39
CA PRO A 163 -2.52 -10.97 -19.69
C PRO A 163 -2.13 -12.44 -19.64
N SER A 164 -2.34 -13.14 -20.74
CA SER A 164 -1.83 -14.51 -20.92
C SER A 164 -0.30 -14.54 -20.71
N GLY A 165 0.20 -15.58 -20.02
CA GLY A 165 1.61 -15.65 -19.62
C GLY A 165 1.94 -15.01 -18.27
N SER A 166 1.04 -14.20 -17.71
CA SER A 166 1.12 -13.84 -16.30
C SER A 166 0.78 -15.05 -15.43
N ARG A 167 1.49 -15.21 -14.31
CA ARG A 167 1.16 -16.24 -13.31
C ARG A 167 -0.25 -16.07 -12.71
N PHE A 168 -0.85 -14.93 -12.89
CA PHE A 168 -2.20 -14.60 -12.42
C PHE A 168 -3.27 -14.73 -13.50
N ALA A 169 -2.92 -15.11 -14.73
CA ALA A 169 -3.85 -15.16 -15.87
C ALA A 169 -5.05 -16.11 -15.63
N ALA A 170 -4.81 -17.23 -14.96
CA ALA A 170 -5.85 -18.21 -14.67
C ALA A 170 -6.84 -17.76 -13.57
N LEU A 171 -6.48 -16.77 -12.75
CA LEU A 171 -7.27 -16.35 -11.59
C LEU A 171 -8.39 -15.37 -11.93
N THR A 172 -8.34 -14.76 -13.11
CA THR A 172 -9.31 -13.71 -13.46
C THR A 172 -9.65 -13.73 -14.94
N PRO A 173 -10.89 -14.12 -15.29
CA PRO A 173 -11.39 -13.95 -16.65
C PRO A 173 -11.27 -12.51 -17.13
N ALA A 174 -11.14 -12.32 -18.43
CA ALA A 174 -10.96 -11.01 -19.04
C ALA A 174 -12.11 -10.68 -20.01
N ARG A 175 -12.49 -9.40 -20.06
CA ARG A 175 -13.34 -8.83 -21.11
C ARG A 175 -12.57 -7.70 -21.80
N GLY A 176 -11.89 -8.01 -22.91
CA GLY A 176 -10.94 -7.10 -23.54
C GLY A 176 -9.76 -6.82 -22.61
N ILE A 177 -9.49 -5.54 -22.32
CA ILE A 177 -8.43 -5.13 -21.40
C ILE A 177 -8.86 -5.18 -19.92
N PHE A 178 -10.14 -5.42 -19.63
CA PHE A 178 -10.68 -5.32 -18.27
C PHE A 178 -10.78 -6.68 -17.60
N ARG A 179 -10.54 -6.68 -16.29
CA ARG A 179 -10.80 -7.79 -15.39
C ARG A 179 -12.30 -8.03 -15.31
N GLU A 180 -12.73 -9.27 -15.49
CA GLU A 180 -14.14 -9.66 -15.32
C GLU A 180 -14.51 -9.64 -13.83
N THR A 181 -15.21 -8.62 -13.41
CA THR A 181 -15.60 -8.37 -12.02
C THR A 181 -17.12 -8.21 -11.91
N PRO A 182 -17.71 -8.31 -10.71
CA PRO A 182 -19.13 -7.96 -10.51
C PRO A 182 -19.46 -6.55 -10.99
N TRP A 183 -18.55 -5.58 -10.80
CA TRP A 183 -18.71 -4.20 -11.27
C TRP A 183 -18.76 -4.11 -12.80
N LEU A 184 -17.84 -4.80 -13.47
CA LEU A 184 -17.81 -4.83 -14.94
C LEU A 184 -19.06 -5.52 -15.50
N ARG A 185 -19.54 -6.58 -14.88
CA ARG A 185 -20.77 -7.27 -15.30
C ARG A 185 -21.99 -6.38 -15.17
N ALA A 186 -22.12 -5.68 -14.06
CA ALA A 186 -23.29 -4.87 -13.74
C ALA A 186 -23.35 -3.56 -14.53
N LEU A 187 -22.23 -2.86 -14.71
CA LEU A 187 -22.18 -1.50 -15.24
C LEU A 187 -21.41 -1.36 -16.55
N GLY A 188 -20.80 -2.46 -17.04
CA GLY A 188 -19.86 -2.38 -18.15
C GLY A 188 -18.58 -1.62 -17.77
N PRO A 189 -17.68 -1.38 -18.74
CA PRO A 189 -16.41 -0.70 -18.46
C PRO A 189 -16.55 0.77 -18.03
N ASP A 190 -17.74 1.35 -18.18
CA ASP A 190 -18.04 2.72 -17.76
C ASP A 190 -18.16 2.89 -16.24
N TYR A 191 -18.15 1.77 -15.45
CA TYR A 191 -18.13 1.85 -14.00
C TYR A 191 -16.91 2.63 -13.47
N ILE A 192 -15.77 2.56 -14.19
CA ILE A 192 -14.53 3.26 -13.81
C ILE A 192 -14.75 4.78 -13.95
N GLU A 193 -15.29 5.21 -15.09
CA GLU A 193 -15.61 6.61 -15.33
C GLU A 193 -16.66 7.12 -14.33
N LEU A 194 -17.69 6.33 -14.07
CA LEU A 194 -18.75 6.66 -13.12
C LEU A 194 -18.17 6.88 -11.71
N ALA A 195 -17.35 5.96 -11.22
CA ALA A 195 -16.72 6.08 -9.90
C ALA A 195 -15.85 7.34 -9.78
N LEU A 196 -15.02 7.62 -10.79
CA LEU A 196 -14.16 8.82 -10.80
C LEU A 196 -14.98 10.11 -10.80
N ARG A 197 -16.04 10.18 -11.62
CA ARG A 197 -16.93 11.36 -11.68
C ARG A 197 -17.67 11.57 -10.38
N LEU A 198 -18.21 10.52 -9.79
CA LEU A 198 -18.86 10.57 -8.48
C LEU A 198 -17.90 11.05 -7.40
N ALA A 199 -16.69 10.49 -7.33
CA ALA A 199 -15.69 10.92 -6.35
C ALA A 199 -15.36 12.42 -6.49
N ARG A 200 -15.11 12.91 -7.72
CA ARG A 200 -14.85 14.33 -7.98
C ARG A 200 -16.01 15.23 -7.64
N GLN A 201 -17.26 14.77 -7.87
CA GLN A 201 -18.47 15.53 -7.50
C GLN A 201 -18.63 15.67 -5.99
N ARG A 202 -18.22 14.65 -5.23
CA ARG A 202 -18.31 14.67 -3.76
C ARG A 202 -17.23 15.53 -3.10
N ASP A 203 -16.03 15.51 -3.67
CA ASP A 203 -14.94 16.38 -3.20
C ASP A 203 -14.02 16.76 -4.37
N ALA A 204 -14.07 18.04 -4.73
CA ALA A 204 -13.26 18.57 -5.82
C ALA A 204 -11.76 18.61 -5.52
N THR A 205 -11.36 18.48 -4.26
CA THR A 205 -9.96 18.59 -3.80
C THR A 205 -9.22 17.25 -3.78
N LEU A 206 -9.93 16.13 -3.93
CA LEU A 206 -9.34 14.80 -3.89
C LEU A 206 -8.37 14.57 -5.07
N ARG A 207 -7.27 13.91 -4.80
CA ARG A 207 -6.47 13.26 -5.83
C ARG A 207 -7.07 11.88 -6.13
N LEU A 208 -7.52 11.69 -7.36
CA LEU A 208 -8.19 10.48 -7.83
C LEU A 208 -7.20 9.57 -8.55
N THR A 209 -7.01 8.37 -8.05
CA THR A 209 -6.03 7.39 -8.55
C THR A 209 -6.74 6.14 -9.06
N ILE A 210 -6.26 5.60 -10.19
CA ILE A 210 -6.47 4.20 -10.59
C ILE A 210 -5.21 3.44 -10.20
N ASN A 211 -5.36 2.34 -9.48
CA ASN A 211 -4.26 1.56 -8.93
C ASN A 211 -4.26 0.14 -9.50
N ASP A 212 -3.09 -0.38 -9.91
CA ASP A 212 -2.98 -1.76 -10.41
C ASP A 212 -1.55 -2.31 -10.22
N TYR A 213 -1.43 -3.63 -10.22
CA TYR A 213 -0.16 -4.36 -10.08
C TYR A 213 0.39 -4.87 -11.42
N GLY A 214 1.64 -5.37 -11.38
CA GLY A 214 2.26 -6.05 -12.50
C GLY A 214 2.59 -5.14 -13.67
N LEU A 215 2.95 -3.91 -13.38
CA LEU A 215 3.34 -2.88 -14.34
C LEU A 215 4.85 -2.63 -14.37
N GLU A 216 5.59 -3.24 -13.43
CA GLU A 216 6.98 -2.93 -13.12
C GLU A 216 7.97 -3.79 -13.90
N ALA A 217 7.67 -5.09 -14.04
CA ALA A 217 8.59 -6.08 -14.61
C ALA A 217 8.86 -5.88 -16.11
N ASP A 218 10.02 -6.38 -16.57
CA ASP A 218 10.39 -6.43 -17.98
C ASP A 218 9.98 -7.78 -18.59
N THR A 219 8.67 -7.98 -18.69
CA THR A 219 8.08 -9.18 -19.29
C THR A 219 7.08 -8.81 -20.39
N PRO A 220 6.83 -9.69 -21.37
CA PRO A 220 5.82 -9.43 -22.40
C PRO A 220 4.42 -9.19 -21.82
N TRP A 221 4.04 -9.89 -20.75
CA TRP A 221 2.74 -9.71 -20.13
C TRP A 221 2.64 -8.38 -19.36
N ALA A 222 3.71 -7.93 -18.70
CA ALA A 222 3.74 -6.62 -18.05
C ALA A 222 3.65 -5.49 -19.08
N GLU A 223 4.30 -5.64 -20.24
CA GLU A 223 4.16 -4.68 -21.35
C GLU A 223 2.72 -4.62 -21.87
N GLN A 224 2.06 -5.77 -22.06
CA GLN A 224 0.64 -5.80 -22.45
C GLN A 224 -0.23 -5.07 -21.42
N LYS A 225 0.05 -5.26 -20.12
CA LYS A 225 -0.69 -4.59 -19.04
C LYS A 225 -0.42 -3.09 -19.00
N ARG A 226 0.82 -2.64 -19.23
CA ARG A 226 1.16 -1.21 -19.42
C ARG A 226 0.39 -0.59 -20.59
N GLN A 227 0.30 -1.27 -21.72
CA GLN A 227 -0.47 -0.80 -22.88
C GLN A 227 -1.98 -0.74 -22.59
N ALA A 228 -2.52 -1.71 -21.83
CA ALA A 228 -3.90 -1.70 -21.37
C ALA A 228 -4.17 -0.49 -20.45
N MET A 229 -3.26 -0.17 -19.51
CA MET A 229 -3.37 1.02 -18.67
C MET A 229 -3.34 2.30 -19.50
N LEU A 230 -2.41 2.42 -20.44
CA LEU A 230 -2.35 3.60 -21.33
C LEU A 230 -3.61 3.74 -22.19
N SER A 231 -4.19 2.65 -22.65
CA SER A 231 -5.46 2.64 -23.40
C SER A 231 -6.62 3.12 -22.54
N LEU A 232 -6.70 2.64 -21.28
CA LEU A 232 -7.70 3.10 -20.31
C LEU A 232 -7.55 4.59 -20.02
N VAL A 233 -6.34 5.06 -19.74
CA VAL A 233 -6.06 6.48 -19.46
C VAL A 233 -6.48 7.36 -20.64
N ARG A 234 -6.10 7.02 -21.88
CA ARG A 234 -6.50 7.79 -23.08
C ARG A 234 -8.01 7.81 -23.29
N ARG A 235 -8.69 6.69 -23.02
CA ARG A 235 -10.16 6.63 -23.06
C ARG A 235 -10.79 7.59 -22.05
N LEU A 236 -10.32 7.59 -20.79
CA LEU A 236 -10.81 8.48 -19.75
C LEU A 236 -10.56 9.95 -20.10
N GLN A 237 -9.40 10.28 -20.66
CA GLN A 237 -9.08 11.63 -21.10
C GLN A 237 -9.97 12.08 -22.25
N ALA A 238 -10.22 11.21 -23.25
CA ALA A 238 -11.14 11.49 -24.35
C ALA A 238 -12.57 11.78 -23.84
N ALA A 239 -13.00 11.09 -22.80
CA ALA A 239 -14.26 11.32 -22.11
C ALA A 239 -14.22 12.53 -21.14
N ARG A 240 -13.10 13.24 -21.01
CA ARG A 240 -12.89 14.31 -20.02
C ARG A 240 -13.22 13.85 -18.59
N CYS A 241 -12.86 12.62 -18.28
CA CYS A 241 -13.06 12.04 -16.96
C CYS A 241 -11.95 12.53 -16.01
N PRO A 242 -12.27 12.92 -14.77
CA PRO A 242 -11.28 13.39 -13.81
C PRO A 242 -10.41 12.21 -13.32
N LEU A 243 -9.15 12.22 -13.71
CA LEU A 243 -8.13 11.30 -13.24
C LEU A 243 -6.86 12.10 -12.97
N ASP A 244 -6.27 11.98 -11.77
CA ASP A 244 -5.11 12.77 -11.38
C ASP A 244 -3.84 11.91 -11.33
N ALA A 245 -3.96 10.61 -11.08
CA ALA A 245 -2.81 9.75 -10.89
C ALA A 245 -3.06 8.29 -11.31
N VAL A 246 -1.95 7.60 -11.57
CA VAL A 246 -1.89 6.13 -11.70
C VAL A 246 -0.98 5.60 -10.60
N GLY A 247 -1.48 4.63 -9.83
CA GLY A 247 -0.74 3.88 -8.84
C GLY A 247 -0.13 2.61 -9.45
N LEU A 248 1.15 2.41 -9.20
CA LEU A 248 1.87 1.17 -9.42
C LEU A 248 1.96 0.47 -8.07
N GLN A 249 1.28 -0.67 -7.90
CA GLN A 249 1.29 -1.35 -6.61
C GLN A 249 2.72 -1.74 -6.20
N ALA A 250 3.52 -2.19 -7.15
CA ALA A 250 4.90 -2.61 -6.91
C ALA A 250 5.01 -3.76 -5.89
N HIS A 251 4.09 -4.73 -5.96
CA HIS A 251 4.26 -6.05 -5.36
C HIS A 251 5.31 -6.82 -6.17
N LEU A 252 6.56 -6.47 -5.94
CA LEU A 252 7.69 -6.93 -6.75
C LEU A 252 7.94 -8.42 -6.60
N GLN A 253 8.40 -9.06 -7.68
CA GLN A 253 8.67 -10.50 -7.72
C GLN A 253 10.07 -10.73 -8.24
N MET A 254 10.94 -11.28 -7.42
CA MET A 254 12.35 -11.46 -7.78
C MET A 254 12.59 -12.53 -8.86
N ASP A 255 11.61 -13.38 -9.14
CA ASP A 255 11.66 -14.33 -10.27
C ASP A 255 11.40 -13.64 -11.62
N GLU A 256 10.99 -12.39 -11.64
CA GLU A 256 10.72 -11.62 -12.84
C GLU A 256 11.88 -10.69 -13.20
N PRO A 257 12.30 -10.66 -14.47
CA PRO A 257 13.38 -9.78 -14.89
C PRO A 257 12.98 -8.32 -14.78
N PHE A 258 13.96 -7.47 -14.46
CA PHE A 258 13.78 -6.03 -14.43
C PHE A 258 14.87 -5.34 -15.26
N ARG A 259 14.43 -4.45 -16.16
CA ARG A 259 15.26 -3.44 -16.81
C ARG A 259 14.60 -2.07 -16.62
N PRO A 260 15.39 -1.00 -16.42
CA PRO A 260 14.87 0.33 -16.15
C PRO A 260 14.01 0.93 -17.28
N GLU A 261 14.38 0.68 -18.54
CA GLU A 261 13.85 1.42 -19.68
C GLU A 261 12.34 1.24 -19.89
N PRO A 262 11.75 0.02 -19.81
CA PRO A 262 10.30 -0.15 -20.01
C PRO A 262 9.49 0.59 -18.94
N LEU A 263 9.90 0.52 -17.66
CA LEU A 263 9.25 1.21 -16.56
C LEU A 263 9.39 2.72 -16.68
N ALA A 264 10.61 3.21 -16.95
CA ALA A 264 10.86 4.63 -17.12
C ALA A 264 10.06 5.24 -18.28
N LYS A 265 9.98 4.53 -19.43
CA LYS A 265 9.17 4.93 -20.58
C LYS A 265 7.68 5.00 -20.23
N PHE A 266 7.16 4.00 -19.53
CA PHE A 266 5.76 3.96 -19.10
C PHE A 266 5.41 5.13 -18.18
N ILE A 267 6.22 5.37 -17.13
CA ILE A 267 6.05 6.49 -16.21
C ILE A 267 6.14 7.83 -16.97
N GLY A 268 7.13 7.98 -17.84
CA GLY A 268 7.30 9.19 -18.66
C GLY A 268 6.09 9.45 -19.55
N THR A 269 5.50 8.40 -20.14
CA THR A 269 4.27 8.50 -20.94
C THR A 269 3.08 8.96 -20.11
N LEU A 270 2.83 8.36 -18.94
CA LEU A 270 1.73 8.79 -18.05
C LEU A 270 1.90 10.26 -17.63
N ARG A 271 3.13 10.67 -17.32
CA ARG A 271 3.43 12.06 -16.96
C ARG A 271 3.23 13.03 -18.11
N SER A 272 3.57 12.63 -19.34
CA SER A 272 3.30 13.46 -20.54
C SER A 272 1.82 13.64 -20.81
N LEU A 273 0.98 12.71 -20.32
CA LEU A 273 -0.47 12.81 -20.31
C LEU A 273 -1.02 13.64 -19.13
N GLY A 274 -0.16 14.28 -18.34
CA GLY A 274 -0.55 15.15 -17.22
C GLY A 274 -0.82 14.43 -15.90
N LEU A 275 -0.55 13.13 -15.78
CA LEU A 275 -0.84 12.35 -14.60
C LEU A 275 0.35 12.25 -13.65
N ALA A 276 0.10 12.28 -12.35
CA ALA A 276 1.05 11.83 -11.37
C ALA A 276 1.18 10.29 -11.41
N VAL A 277 2.35 9.79 -11.03
CA VAL A 277 2.60 8.35 -10.86
C VAL A 277 3.10 8.10 -9.46
N LEU A 278 2.51 7.12 -8.78
CA LEU A 278 2.82 6.72 -7.41
C LEU A 278 3.27 5.27 -7.38
N ILE A 279 4.21 4.94 -6.49
CA ILE A 279 4.37 3.57 -5.98
C ILE A 279 3.48 3.48 -4.74
N THR A 280 2.53 2.53 -4.71
CA THR A 280 1.44 2.53 -3.74
C THR A 280 1.49 1.40 -2.71
N GLU A 281 2.17 0.28 -3.03
CA GLU A 281 2.07 -0.95 -2.22
C GLU A 281 3.39 -1.76 -2.25
N LEU A 282 4.52 -1.07 -2.24
CA LEU A 282 5.83 -1.70 -2.39
C LEU A 282 6.08 -2.77 -1.34
N ASP A 283 6.30 -3.97 -1.81
CA ASP A 283 6.89 -5.10 -1.10
C ASP A 283 7.61 -6.04 -2.08
N VAL A 284 8.29 -7.07 -1.57
CA VAL A 284 9.04 -8.01 -2.41
C VAL A 284 8.70 -9.44 -2.06
N ARG A 285 8.21 -10.17 -3.04
CA ARG A 285 8.13 -11.63 -3.02
C ARG A 285 9.46 -12.18 -3.50
N GLU A 286 10.18 -12.83 -2.60
CA GLU A 286 11.43 -13.49 -2.96
C GLU A 286 11.15 -14.69 -3.88
N GLY A 287 12.07 -14.94 -4.80
CA GLY A 287 11.99 -16.02 -5.77
C GLY A 287 12.03 -17.43 -5.14
N ARG A 288 11.83 -18.44 -5.98
CA ARG A 288 11.85 -19.84 -5.53
C ARG A 288 13.23 -20.26 -5.03
N SER A 289 14.28 -19.82 -5.72
CA SER A 289 15.67 -20.10 -5.34
C SER A 289 16.21 -19.00 -4.45
N LEU A 290 16.51 -19.32 -3.19
CA LEU A 290 17.06 -18.39 -2.22
C LEU A 290 18.52 -18.71 -1.92
N PRO A 291 19.36 -17.69 -1.70
CA PRO A 291 20.68 -17.90 -1.08
C PRO A 291 20.56 -18.52 0.31
N ALA A 292 21.60 -19.24 0.73
CA ALA A 292 21.65 -19.96 2.02
C ALA A 292 21.75 -19.01 3.19
N GLY A 293 21.56 -17.81 3.26
CA GLY A 293 21.68 -16.94 4.43
C GLY A 293 20.77 -15.71 4.36
N LEU A 294 20.21 -15.33 5.49
CA LEU A 294 19.30 -14.19 5.58
C LEU A 294 19.94 -12.88 5.11
N ALA A 295 21.22 -12.65 5.42
CA ALA A 295 21.93 -11.45 5.00
C ALA A 295 22.07 -11.37 3.47
N ALA A 296 22.35 -12.49 2.79
CA ALA A 296 22.44 -12.54 1.34
C ALA A 296 21.06 -12.29 0.69
N ARG A 297 20.00 -12.85 1.25
CA ARG A 297 18.60 -12.60 0.82
C ARG A 297 18.25 -11.12 0.93
N ASP A 298 18.53 -10.52 2.08
CA ASP A 298 18.24 -9.09 2.33
C ASP A 298 18.99 -8.18 1.36
N VAL A 299 20.23 -8.53 0.97
CA VAL A 299 21.01 -7.76 -0.02
C VAL A 299 20.40 -7.85 -1.40
N LEU A 300 19.93 -9.04 -1.83
CA LEU A 300 19.26 -9.21 -3.13
C LEU A 300 17.95 -8.44 -3.20
N VAL A 301 17.11 -8.51 -2.16
CA VAL A 301 15.88 -7.72 -2.04
C VAL A 301 16.19 -6.23 -2.13
N ALA A 302 17.21 -5.76 -1.41
CA ALA A 302 17.63 -4.36 -1.43
C ALA A 302 18.06 -3.88 -2.82
N GLY A 303 18.87 -4.66 -3.52
CA GLY A 303 19.31 -4.33 -4.88
C GLY A 303 18.15 -4.24 -5.87
N TYR A 304 17.20 -5.16 -5.79
CA TYR A 304 16.01 -5.14 -6.65
C TYR A 304 15.13 -3.91 -6.37
N VAL A 305 14.87 -3.62 -5.10
CA VAL A 305 14.10 -2.42 -4.70
C VAL A 305 14.79 -1.13 -5.14
N GLU A 306 16.11 -1.04 -4.97
CA GLU A 306 16.88 0.15 -5.37
C GLU A 306 16.77 0.40 -6.88
N ALA A 307 16.88 -0.66 -7.69
CA ALA A 307 16.74 -0.56 -9.14
C ALA A 307 15.33 -0.08 -9.54
N VAL A 308 14.27 -0.67 -9.00
CA VAL A 308 12.89 -0.32 -9.35
C VAL A 308 12.52 1.06 -8.86
N VAL A 309 12.72 1.34 -7.57
CA VAL A 309 12.35 2.63 -6.95
C VAL A 309 13.21 3.76 -7.49
N GLY A 310 14.51 3.53 -7.66
CA GLY A 310 15.42 4.51 -8.27
C GLY A 310 14.97 4.88 -9.69
N THR A 311 14.60 3.90 -10.51
CA THR A 311 14.05 4.12 -11.85
C THR A 311 12.77 4.96 -11.81
N ALA A 312 11.83 4.59 -10.94
CA ALA A 312 10.56 5.30 -10.83
C ALA A 312 10.75 6.76 -10.39
N LEU A 313 11.62 7.00 -9.41
CA LEU A 313 11.93 8.36 -8.93
C LEU A 313 12.64 9.19 -10.01
N ALA A 314 13.59 8.60 -10.73
CA ALA A 314 14.29 9.25 -11.85
C ALA A 314 13.31 9.61 -12.98
N ALA A 315 12.32 8.75 -13.25
CA ALA A 315 11.25 9.00 -14.22
C ALA A 315 10.20 10.01 -13.72
N GLY A 316 10.28 10.45 -12.45
CA GLY A 316 9.47 11.53 -11.88
C GLY A 316 8.32 11.08 -10.96
N CYS A 317 8.30 9.84 -10.51
CA CYS A 317 7.48 9.44 -9.37
C CYS A 317 7.90 10.27 -8.14
N ARG A 318 6.93 10.64 -7.28
CA ARG A 318 7.19 11.45 -6.08
C ARG A 318 6.49 10.92 -4.83
N THR A 319 5.91 9.73 -4.91
CA THR A 319 5.30 9.06 -3.76
C THR A 319 5.70 7.59 -3.77
N VAL A 320 6.18 7.08 -2.64
CA VAL A 320 6.55 5.68 -2.44
C VAL A 320 5.90 5.20 -1.14
N LEU A 321 5.03 4.21 -1.25
CA LEU A 321 4.35 3.58 -0.12
C LEU A 321 4.70 2.10 -0.09
N CYS A 322 5.11 1.60 1.07
CA CYS A 322 5.26 0.17 1.31
C CYS A 322 3.92 -0.45 1.72
N TRP A 323 3.66 -1.71 1.31
CA TRP A 323 2.48 -2.43 1.80
C TRP A 323 2.80 -3.19 3.08
N GLY A 324 3.09 -2.42 4.11
CA GLY A 324 3.66 -2.86 5.38
C GLY A 324 5.10 -2.38 5.55
N LEU A 325 5.50 -2.20 6.79
CA LEU A 325 6.81 -1.63 7.12
C LEU A 325 7.82 -2.70 7.57
N SER A 326 7.32 -3.81 8.11
CA SER A 326 8.13 -4.86 8.74
C SER A 326 7.69 -6.24 8.28
N ASP A 327 8.64 -7.16 8.22
CA ASP A 327 8.35 -8.57 7.95
C ASP A 327 7.39 -9.17 9.00
N ARG A 328 7.33 -8.63 10.21
CA ARG A 328 6.54 -9.17 11.34
C ARG A 328 5.03 -9.21 11.09
N HIS A 329 4.48 -8.17 10.49
CA HIS A 329 3.04 -8.02 10.26
C HIS A 329 2.66 -8.05 8.78
N SER A 330 3.53 -8.61 7.95
CA SER A 330 3.38 -8.67 6.51
C SER A 330 2.24 -9.58 6.06
N TRP A 331 1.44 -9.14 5.08
CA TRP A 331 0.48 -9.98 4.39
C TRP A 331 1.17 -11.13 3.62
N LEU A 332 2.42 -10.93 3.19
CA LEU A 332 3.24 -11.94 2.51
C LEU A 332 3.44 -13.24 3.33
N LEU A 333 3.15 -13.20 4.62
CA LEU A 333 3.24 -14.35 5.51
C LEU A 333 1.89 -15.06 5.69
N ARG A 334 0.78 -14.37 5.41
CA ARG A 334 -0.57 -14.79 5.80
C ARG A 334 -1.43 -15.18 4.61
N ASP A 335 -1.22 -14.54 3.46
CA ASP A 335 -1.97 -14.85 2.26
C ASP A 335 -1.50 -16.20 1.68
N PRO A 336 -2.39 -17.22 1.58
CA PRO A 336 -2.01 -18.58 1.16
C PRO A 336 -1.54 -18.67 -0.30
N ASP A 337 -1.91 -17.69 -1.14
CA ASP A 337 -1.48 -17.63 -2.56
C ASP A 337 -0.12 -16.96 -2.72
N VAL A 338 0.34 -16.30 -1.66
CA VAL A 338 1.57 -15.50 -1.65
C VAL A 338 2.63 -16.08 -0.75
N ALA A 339 2.24 -16.54 0.45
CA ALA A 339 3.15 -17.08 1.44
C ALA A 339 3.99 -18.22 0.86
N ARG A 340 5.25 -18.29 1.30
CA ARG A 340 6.15 -19.36 0.87
C ARG A 340 5.65 -20.71 1.39
N ARG A 341 5.82 -21.74 0.54
CA ARG A 341 5.45 -23.13 0.86
C ARG A 341 6.63 -23.97 1.40
N ASP A 342 7.83 -23.37 1.38
CA ASP A 342 8.98 -23.88 2.10
C ASP A 342 8.99 -23.26 3.51
N ASP A 343 9.62 -23.84 4.49
CA ASP A 343 9.66 -23.35 5.88
C ASP A 343 10.34 -21.98 6.04
N GLN A 344 10.49 -21.24 4.94
CA GLN A 344 11.05 -19.91 4.88
C GLN A 344 9.93 -18.85 4.86
N GLN A 345 10.22 -17.66 5.35
CA GLN A 345 9.33 -16.52 5.28
C GLN A 345 9.87 -15.49 4.28
N HIS A 346 8.99 -14.77 3.59
CA HIS A 346 9.38 -13.61 2.81
C HIS A 346 9.99 -12.53 3.69
N ARG A 347 11.01 -11.85 3.15
CA ARG A 347 11.73 -10.74 3.81
C ARG A 347 11.64 -9.47 2.98
N GLY A 348 10.44 -9.18 2.50
CA GLY A 348 10.15 -8.15 1.48
C GLY A 348 9.94 -6.73 1.99
N HIS A 349 10.22 -6.42 3.26
CA HIS A 349 9.98 -5.10 3.85
C HIS A 349 11.28 -4.42 4.34
N PRO A 350 11.27 -3.09 4.57
CA PRO A 350 12.46 -2.38 5.02
C PRO A 350 12.92 -2.71 6.44
N LEU A 351 12.03 -3.21 7.31
CA LEU A 351 12.35 -3.63 8.68
C LEU A 351 12.16 -5.14 8.86
N ASP A 352 12.96 -5.74 9.75
CA ASP A 352 12.86 -7.16 10.11
C ASP A 352 11.73 -7.44 11.13
N MET A 353 11.62 -8.70 11.58
CA MET A 353 10.65 -9.14 12.59
C MET A 353 10.76 -8.42 13.94
N ALA A 354 11.91 -7.80 14.24
CA ALA A 354 12.18 -7.02 15.45
C ALA A 354 12.22 -5.51 15.19
N PHE A 355 11.67 -5.06 14.04
CA PHE A 355 11.66 -3.67 13.57
C PHE A 355 13.06 -3.06 13.40
N ARG A 356 14.11 -3.86 13.22
CA ARG A 356 15.46 -3.38 12.89
C ARG A 356 15.55 -3.13 11.40
N ARG A 357 16.29 -2.09 11.02
CA ARG A 357 16.50 -1.68 9.63
C ARG A 357 17.31 -2.73 8.85
N LYS A 358 16.77 -3.16 7.72
CA LYS A 358 17.41 -4.09 6.78
C LYS A 358 18.12 -3.36 5.64
N PRO A 359 18.90 -4.06 4.81
CA PRO A 359 19.48 -3.48 3.59
C PRO A 359 18.47 -2.79 2.66
N MET A 360 17.21 -3.25 2.58
CA MET A 360 16.14 -2.57 1.85
C MET A 360 15.88 -1.15 2.36
N TRP A 361 15.95 -0.92 3.68
CA TRP A 361 15.85 0.43 4.24
C TRP A 361 16.95 1.35 3.71
N GLN A 362 18.20 0.84 3.66
CA GLN A 362 19.34 1.60 3.13
C GLN A 362 19.17 1.88 1.63
N ALA A 363 18.68 0.90 0.87
CA ALA A 363 18.39 1.04 -0.56
C ALA A 363 17.36 2.15 -0.84
N LEU A 364 16.26 2.18 -0.08
CA LEU A 364 15.26 3.26 -0.17
C LEU A 364 15.88 4.62 0.19
N ALA A 365 16.69 4.68 1.25
CA ALA A 365 17.35 5.92 1.66
C ALA A 365 18.32 6.46 0.58
N ARG A 366 19.05 5.56 -0.12
CA ARG A 366 19.89 5.94 -1.27
C ARG A 366 19.06 6.40 -2.46
N ALA A 367 18.00 5.66 -2.81
CA ALA A 367 17.10 6.02 -3.90
C ALA A 367 16.50 7.44 -3.68
N PHE A 368 16.09 7.76 -2.45
CA PHE A 368 15.60 9.12 -2.11
C PHE A 368 16.69 10.17 -2.22
N ALA A 369 17.95 9.82 -1.96
CA ALA A 369 19.07 10.74 -2.12
C ALA A 369 19.47 10.98 -3.58
N GLY A 370 18.94 10.21 -4.54
CA GLY A 370 19.30 10.29 -5.96
C GLY A 370 20.69 9.71 -6.24
N ARG A 371 21.09 8.67 -5.48
CA ARG A 371 22.40 8.02 -5.57
C ARG A 371 22.26 6.60 -6.09
#